data_49724e37fee12161a556aa084ee2e0f0
#
_entry.id   49724e37fee12161a556aa084ee2e0f0
#
_cell.length_a   1.000
_cell.length_b   1.000
_cell.length_c   1.000
_cell.angle_alpha   90.00
_cell.angle_beta   90.00
_cell.angle_gamma   90.00
#
_symmetry.space_group_name_H-M   'P 1'
#
loop_
_entity.id
_entity.type
_entity.pdbx_description
1 polymer ?
#
loop_
_entity_poly.entity_id
_entity_poly.type
_entity_poly.pdbx_seq_one_letter_code
_entity_poly.pdbx_strand_id
1 'polypeptide(L)'
;MSAGCLDSVVATLGAGAVQEGDVALTIGSSGRICYIGSEPIYDKRLLNCRSPYQGLYTILQTTDNAGISLRWFRDVFGDAVQQKAEAAGLSVYDYMNTLAEKVPAGCNGLVYLPYLAGEKSPIWDSDARGVFFGMSLSTDYGAFVRAIMEGVALSMRDCMEIMPAAKKSISPIPLGGGAANSRVWCQIFADVLNRPIVRLKSGETETLGDFIIAAESVGLTDVTRDFGKKLAAESEVLYPDSAAASVYDKAYQKYKAVYQNTKTLF
;
A
#
# COMPACT_ATOMS: atom_id res chain seq x y z
N MET A 1 -29.77 15.71 -5.52
CA MET A 1 -29.29 14.35 -5.17
C MET A 1 -27.89 14.20 -5.69
N SER A 2 -26.95 13.82 -4.84
CA SER A 2 -25.60 13.43 -5.27
C SER A 2 -25.64 12.01 -5.83
N ALA A 3 -24.98 11.76 -6.97
CA ALA A 3 -24.74 10.41 -7.45
C ALA A 3 -23.64 9.78 -6.59
N GLY A 4 -23.80 8.51 -6.24
CA GLY A 4 -22.76 7.75 -5.56
C GLY A 4 -21.53 7.52 -6.46
N CYS A 5 -20.45 7.05 -5.86
CA CYS A 5 -19.20 6.74 -6.55
C CYS A 5 -18.67 5.38 -6.05
N LEU A 6 -17.74 4.78 -6.81
CA LEU A 6 -17.07 3.55 -6.38
C LEU A 6 -16.24 3.84 -5.11
N ASP A 7 -16.27 2.95 -4.13
CA ASP A 7 -15.55 3.06 -2.86
C ASP A 7 -14.08 3.43 -3.01
N SER A 8 -13.39 2.80 -3.98
CA SER A 8 -11.99 3.06 -4.28
C SER A 8 -11.74 4.48 -4.78
N VAL A 9 -12.68 5.03 -5.57
CA VAL A 9 -12.61 6.41 -6.05
C VAL A 9 -12.85 7.38 -4.91
N VAL A 10 -13.85 7.10 -4.08
CA VAL A 10 -14.18 7.89 -2.89
C VAL A 10 -12.99 7.93 -1.91
N ALA A 11 -12.40 6.77 -1.61
CA ALA A 11 -11.22 6.69 -0.75
C ALA A 11 -10.02 7.50 -1.29
N THR A 12 -9.85 7.53 -2.61
CA THR A 12 -8.80 8.31 -3.25
C THR A 12 -8.98 9.81 -3.01
N LEU A 13 -10.23 10.29 -3.10
CA LEU A 13 -10.57 11.68 -2.78
C LEU A 13 -10.37 11.98 -1.30
N GLY A 14 -10.84 11.11 -0.42
CA GLY A 14 -10.68 11.27 1.03
C GLY A 14 -9.23 11.21 1.49
N ALA A 15 -8.35 10.59 0.71
CA ALA A 15 -6.90 10.63 0.92
C ALA A 15 -6.28 11.95 0.41
N GLY A 16 -7.03 12.83 -0.23
CA GLY A 16 -6.56 14.12 -0.76
C GLY A 16 -5.97 14.06 -2.16
N ALA A 17 -6.07 12.94 -2.87
CA ALA A 17 -5.64 12.81 -4.26
C ALA A 17 -6.80 13.23 -5.20
N VAL A 18 -6.76 14.46 -5.71
CA VAL A 18 -7.88 15.10 -6.42
C VAL A 18 -7.48 15.72 -7.75
N GLN A 19 -6.20 15.84 -8.04
CA GLN A 19 -5.66 16.48 -9.24
C GLN A 19 -4.96 15.47 -10.14
N GLU A 20 -4.87 15.81 -11.43
CA GLU A 20 -4.07 15.02 -12.36
C GLU A 20 -2.62 14.88 -11.88
N GLY A 21 -2.11 13.67 -11.94
CA GLY A 21 -0.78 13.32 -11.44
C GLY A 21 -0.74 12.83 -10.01
N ASP A 22 -1.82 13.00 -9.24
CA ASP A 22 -1.88 12.48 -7.87
C ASP A 22 -1.91 10.96 -7.85
N VAL A 23 -1.26 10.40 -6.82
CA VAL A 23 -1.28 8.96 -6.51
C VAL A 23 -1.71 8.81 -5.06
N ALA A 24 -2.53 7.82 -4.76
CA ALA A 24 -2.89 7.45 -3.39
C ALA A 24 -2.77 5.95 -3.16
N LEU A 25 -2.41 5.57 -1.92
CA LEU A 25 -2.36 4.21 -1.43
C LEU A 25 -3.39 4.00 -0.32
N THR A 26 -4.11 2.89 -0.38
CA THR A 26 -4.92 2.41 0.75
C THR A 26 -4.53 0.97 1.02
N ILE A 27 -3.97 0.72 2.21
CA ILE A 27 -3.48 -0.60 2.63
C ILE A 27 -4.23 -1.03 3.88
N GLY A 28 -5.32 -1.75 3.64
CA GLY A 28 -6.12 -2.44 4.65
C GLY A 28 -5.85 -3.95 4.63
N SER A 29 -6.87 -4.79 4.73
CA SER A 29 -6.76 -6.24 4.49
C SER A 29 -6.34 -6.51 3.05
N SER A 30 -6.96 -5.84 2.09
CA SER A 30 -6.52 -5.68 0.71
C SER A 30 -5.68 -4.40 0.56
N GLY A 31 -5.03 -4.25 -0.61
CA GLY A 31 -4.29 -3.05 -0.94
C GLY A 31 -4.76 -2.48 -2.28
N ARG A 32 -4.67 -1.17 -2.44
CA ARG A 32 -4.92 -0.52 -3.72
C ARG A 32 -4.01 0.69 -3.91
N ILE A 33 -3.63 0.89 -5.16
CA ILE A 33 -2.93 2.07 -5.64
C ILE A 33 -3.80 2.72 -6.71
N CYS A 34 -4.06 4.02 -6.55
CA CYS A 34 -4.87 4.81 -7.45
C CYS A 34 -4.05 5.96 -8.03
N TYR A 35 -4.22 6.23 -9.30
CA TYR A 35 -3.64 7.36 -10.02
C TYR A 35 -4.76 8.20 -10.62
N ILE A 36 -4.67 9.52 -10.52
CA ILE A 36 -5.60 10.44 -11.15
C ILE A 36 -5.02 10.92 -12.49
N GLY A 37 -5.72 10.64 -13.58
CA GLY A 37 -5.33 11.02 -14.93
C GLY A 37 -6.44 11.75 -15.67
N SER A 38 -6.07 12.55 -16.68
CA SER A 38 -7.02 13.23 -17.59
C SER A 38 -7.56 12.28 -18.67
N GLU A 39 -6.91 11.13 -18.88
CA GLU A 39 -7.30 10.12 -19.85
C GLU A 39 -7.25 8.72 -19.25
N PRO A 40 -8.09 7.77 -19.72
CA PRO A 40 -8.01 6.37 -19.32
C PRO A 40 -6.75 5.72 -19.89
N ILE A 41 -6.18 4.77 -19.14
CA ILE A 41 -5.06 3.95 -19.62
C ILE A 41 -5.60 2.62 -20.13
N TYR A 42 -5.48 2.36 -21.43
CA TYR A 42 -5.98 1.14 -22.08
C TYR A 42 -4.97 -0.01 -21.91
N ASP A 43 -4.98 -0.63 -20.73
CA ASP A 43 -4.25 -1.86 -20.41
C ASP A 43 -5.20 -2.79 -19.66
N LYS A 44 -5.29 -4.05 -20.11
CA LYS A 44 -6.19 -5.07 -19.53
C LYS A 44 -5.92 -5.36 -18.04
N ARG A 45 -4.78 -4.94 -17.55
CA ARG A 45 -4.38 -5.09 -16.13
C ARG A 45 -4.90 -3.98 -15.24
N LEU A 46 -5.45 -2.90 -15.80
CA LEU A 46 -5.87 -1.69 -15.10
C LEU A 46 -7.39 -1.56 -15.09
N LEU A 47 -7.91 -1.00 -14.01
CA LEU A 47 -9.31 -0.58 -13.92
C LEU A 47 -9.36 0.94 -14.08
N ASN A 48 -10.22 1.43 -14.99
CA ASN A 48 -10.44 2.86 -15.23
C ASN A 48 -11.83 3.24 -14.74
N CYS A 49 -11.92 4.12 -13.78
CA CYS A 49 -13.17 4.65 -13.25
C CYS A 49 -13.27 6.15 -13.54
N ARG A 50 -14.49 6.65 -13.79
CA ARG A 50 -14.72 8.11 -13.84
C ARG A 50 -14.51 8.69 -12.45
N SER A 51 -13.74 9.78 -12.38
CA SER A 51 -13.68 10.60 -11.17
C SER A 51 -14.98 11.41 -11.03
N PRO A 52 -15.41 11.79 -9.82
CA PRO A 52 -16.44 12.79 -9.61
C PRO A 52 -16.09 14.15 -10.24
N TYR A 53 -14.81 14.45 -10.36
CA TYR A 53 -14.34 15.68 -11.01
C TYR A 53 -14.32 15.52 -12.52
N GLN A 54 -14.94 16.51 -13.19
CA GLN A 54 -15.12 16.49 -14.65
C GLN A 54 -13.77 16.39 -15.38
N GLY A 55 -13.70 15.52 -16.37
CA GLY A 55 -12.51 15.32 -17.20
C GLY A 55 -11.42 14.46 -16.57
N LEU A 56 -11.64 13.94 -15.35
CA LEU A 56 -10.66 13.10 -14.68
C LEU A 56 -11.11 11.64 -14.58
N TYR A 57 -10.12 10.77 -14.46
CA TYR A 57 -10.27 9.33 -14.24
C TYR A 57 -9.45 8.91 -13.02
N THR A 58 -9.97 7.99 -12.25
CA THR A 58 -9.22 7.23 -11.26
C THR A 58 -8.82 5.89 -11.88
N ILE A 59 -7.53 5.73 -12.15
CA ILE A 59 -6.95 4.50 -12.67
C ILE A 59 -6.41 3.72 -11.47
N LEU A 60 -6.89 2.51 -11.27
CA LEU A 60 -6.62 1.76 -10.06
C LEU A 60 -6.15 0.33 -10.30
N GLN A 61 -5.37 -0.16 -9.36
CA GLN A 61 -4.98 -1.54 -9.21
C GLN A 61 -5.16 -2.00 -7.78
N THR A 62 -5.50 -3.27 -7.61
CA THR A 62 -5.82 -3.85 -6.31
C THR A 62 -5.09 -5.17 -6.10
N THR A 63 -4.66 -5.42 -4.87
CA THR A 63 -4.27 -6.75 -4.37
C THR A 63 -5.24 -7.20 -3.28
N ASP A 64 -5.56 -8.47 -3.24
CA ASP A 64 -6.38 -9.03 -2.16
C ASP A 64 -5.53 -9.41 -0.93
N ASN A 65 -4.21 -9.34 -1.05
CA ASN A 65 -3.26 -9.93 -0.11
C ASN A 65 -2.33 -8.90 0.54
N ALA A 66 -2.85 -7.78 1.07
CA ALA A 66 -2.04 -6.77 1.76
C ALA A 66 -1.94 -7.05 3.27
N GLY A 67 -2.63 -6.30 4.11
CA GLY A 67 -2.60 -6.47 5.56
C GLY A 67 -3.09 -7.84 6.05
N ILE A 68 -3.89 -8.53 5.23
CA ILE A 68 -4.30 -9.91 5.51
C ILE A 68 -3.09 -10.85 5.60
N SER A 69 -2.02 -10.63 4.85
CA SER A 69 -0.79 -11.43 4.92
C SER A 69 -0.15 -11.34 6.30
N LEU A 70 -0.08 -10.13 6.86
CA LEU A 70 0.47 -9.93 8.20
C LEU A 70 -0.45 -10.50 9.28
N ARG A 71 -1.76 -10.35 9.11
CA ARG A 71 -2.76 -10.95 10.01
C ARG A 71 -2.68 -12.47 10.00
N TRP A 72 -2.67 -13.10 8.81
CA TRP A 72 -2.50 -14.53 8.66
C TRP A 72 -1.24 -15.04 9.36
N PHE A 73 -0.10 -14.38 9.14
CA PHE A 73 1.16 -14.77 9.77
C PHE A 73 1.09 -14.67 11.30
N ARG A 74 0.48 -13.62 11.84
CA ARG A 74 0.20 -13.49 13.28
C ARG A 74 -0.66 -14.63 13.80
N ASP A 75 -1.75 -14.95 13.09
CA ASP A 75 -2.74 -15.93 13.57
C ASP A 75 -2.19 -17.36 13.53
N VAL A 76 -1.27 -17.67 12.61
CA VAL A 76 -0.70 -19.01 12.45
C VAL A 76 0.57 -19.20 13.31
N PHE A 77 1.40 -18.18 13.45
CA PHE A 77 2.73 -18.28 14.05
C PHE A 77 2.95 -17.36 15.26
N GLY A 78 1.93 -16.62 15.68
CA GLY A 78 2.06 -15.51 16.60
C GLY A 78 1.95 -15.80 18.08
N ASP A 79 1.64 -17.02 18.53
CA ASP A 79 1.37 -17.31 19.95
C ASP A 79 2.47 -16.84 20.91
N ALA A 80 3.73 -17.17 20.61
CA ALA A 80 4.87 -16.76 21.45
C ALA A 80 5.13 -15.24 21.37
N VAL A 81 4.79 -14.61 20.26
CA VAL A 81 4.92 -13.16 20.06
C VAL A 81 3.79 -12.41 20.77
N GLN A 82 2.59 -12.95 20.79
CA GLN A 82 1.45 -12.44 21.55
C GLN A 82 1.80 -12.33 23.04
N GLN A 83 2.33 -13.41 23.63
CA GLN A 83 2.75 -13.43 25.05
C GLN A 83 3.83 -12.39 25.35
N LYS A 84 4.80 -12.22 24.43
CA LYS A 84 5.87 -11.21 24.59
C LYS A 84 5.33 -9.78 24.44
N ALA A 85 4.37 -9.56 23.55
CA ALA A 85 3.70 -8.28 23.38
C ALA A 85 2.94 -7.89 24.65
N GLU A 86 2.15 -8.81 25.20
CA GLU A 86 1.43 -8.62 26.46
C GLU A 86 2.37 -8.29 27.62
N ALA A 87 3.48 -9.04 27.77
CA ALA A 87 4.50 -8.78 28.78
C ALA A 87 5.18 -7.40 28.62
N ALA A 88 5.25 -6.90 27.39
CA ALA A 88 5.78 -5.56 27.07
C ALA A 88 4.72 -4.44 27.16
N GLY A 89 3.45 -4.76 27.42
CA GLY A 89 2.35 -3.79 27.44
C GLY A 89 2.04 -3.20 26.07
N LEU A 90 2.33 -3.93 24.99
CA LEU A 90 2.13 -3.50 23.60
C LEU A 90 1.02 -4.33 22.94
N SER A 91 0.39 -3.74 21.91
CA SER A 91 -0.38 -4.56 20.99
C SER A 91 0.55 -5.51 20.23
N VAL A 92 0.00 -6.66 19.77
CA VAL A 92 0.80 -7.62 18.99
C VAL A 92 1.40 -6.99 17.73
N TYR A 93 0.67 -6.09 17.06
CA TYR A 93 1.16 -5.39 15.88
C TYR A 93 2.27 -4.38 16.20
N ASP A 94 2.15 -3.65 17.31
CA ASP A 94 3.21 -2.73 17.73
C ASP A 94 4.49 -3.51 18.09
N TYR A 95 4.35 -4.65 18.75
CA TYR A 95 5.48 -5.51 19.03
C TYR A 95 6.10 -6.08 17.74
N MET A 96 5.29 -6.54 16.77
CA MET A 96 5.76 -6.97 15.46
C MET A 96 6.50 -5.82 14.72
N ASN A 97 6.00 -4.58 14.82
CA ASN A 97 6.68 -3.40 14.27
C ASN A 97 8.08 -3.24 14.88
N THR A 98 8.23 -3.38 16.20
CA THR A 98 9.55 -3.28 16.87
C THR A 98 10.53 -4.37 16.44
N LEU A 99 10.03 -5.55 16.08
CA LEU A 99 10.87 -6.63 15.55
C LEU A 99 11.30 -6.34 14.10
N ALA A 100 10.36 -5.92 13.24
CA ALA A 100 10.63 -5.60 11.85
C ALA A 100 11.61 -4.41 11.70
N GLU A 101 11.54 -3.43 12.61
CA GLU A 101 12.40 -2.24 12.61
C GLU A 101 13.88 -2.58 12.82
N LYS A 102 14.19 -3.67 13.52
CA LYS A 102 15.55 -4.16 13.77
C LYS A 102 16.18 -4.88 12.59
N VAL A 103 15.37 -5.30 11.61
CA VAL A 103 15.84 -6.03 10.45
C VAL A 103 16.23 -5.03 9.35
N PRO A 104 17.37 -5.19 8.69
CA PRO A 104 17.79 -4.28 7.63
C PRO A 104 16.87 -4.35 6.40
N ALA A 105 16.85 -3.28 5.61
CA ALA A 105 16.15 -3.22 4.33
C ALA A 105 16.55 -4.41 3.43
N GLY A 106 15.56 -5.00 2.74
CA GLY A 106 15.75 -6.19 1.90
C GLY A 106 15.90 -7.51 2.67
N CYS A 107 15.62 -7.51 4.00
CA CYS A 107 15.54 -8.70 4.86
C CYS A 107 16.68 -9.70 4.68
N ASN A 108 17.93 -9.24 4.47
CA ASN A 108 19.09 -10.09 4.17
C ASN A 108 18.83 -11.05 2.98
N GLY A 109 17.98 -10.63 2.04
CA GLY A 109 17.66 -11.40 0.83
C GLY A 109 16.45 -12.33 0.97
N LEU A 110 15.75 -12.35 2.10
CA LEU A 110 14.44 -12.99 2.21
C LEU A 110 13.39 -12.18 1.42
N VAL A 111 12.66 -12.83 0.54
CA VAL A 111 11.59 -12.23 -0.26
C VAL A 111 10.28 -12.96 0.01
N TYR A 112 9.19 -12.21 0.11
CA TYR A 112 7.84 -12.75 0.25
C TYR A 112 6.97 -12.35 -0.95
N LEU A 113 6.29 -13.34 -1.56
CA LEU A 113 5.20 -13.12 -2.50
C LEU A 113 3.88 -13.19 -1.73
N PRO A 114 3.07 -12.11 -1.71
CA PRO A 114 1.88 -12.04 -0.85
C PRO A 114 0.64 -12.77 -1.40
N TYR A 115 0.76 -13.65 -2.36
CA TYR A 115 -0.33 -14.22 -3.16
C TYR A 115 -1.11 -15.35 -2.47
N LEU A 116 -1.44 -15.21 -1.17
CA LEU A 116 -2.06 -16.28 -0.36
C LEU A 116 -3.38 -16.81 -0.93
N ALA A 117 -4.15 -15.96 -1.60
CA ALA A 117 -5.47 -16.29 -2.15
C ALA A 117 -5.53 -16.07 -3.69
N GLY A 118 -4.43 -16.30 -4.39
CA GLY A 118 -4.26 -15.81 -5.75
C GLY A 118 -3.92 -14.32 -5.76
N GLU A 119 -3.80 -13.72 -6.94
CA GLU A 119 -3.54 -12.29 -7.05
C GLU A 119 -4.30 -11.68 -8.21
N LYS A 120 -4.81 -10.46 -7.98
CA LYS A 120 -5.41 -9.61 -9.01
C LYS A 120 -4.33 -8.83 -9.76
N SER A 121 -4.17 -7.59 -9.43
CA SER A 121 -3.23 -6.71 -10.14
C SER A 121 -1.78 -6.92 -9.66
N PRO A 122 -0.80 -6.87 -10.55
CA PRO A 122 -0.94 -6.73 -12.01
C PRO A 122 -0.96 -8.05 -12.75
N ILE A 123 -0.87 -9.19 -12.05
CA ILE A 123 -0.60 -10.50 -12.66
C ILE A 123 -1.86 -11.27 -13.07
N TRP A 124 -3.00 -11.03 -12.42
CA TRP A 124 -4.29 -11.68 -12.68
C TRP A 124 -4.19 -13.22 -12.71
N ASP A 125 -3.63 -13.77 -11.64
CA ASP A 125 -3.36 -15.20 -11.48
C ASP A 125 -4.05 -15.72 -10.22
N SER A 126 -5.16 -16.44 -10.40
CA SER A 126 -5.95 -17.04 -9.31
C SER A 126 -5.26 -18.24 -8.65
N ASP A 127 -4.32 -18.86 -9.35
CA ASP A 127 -3.61 -20.05 -8.90
C ASP A 127 -2.33 -19.71 -8.14
N ALA A 128 -1.84 -18.46 -8.25
CA ALA A 128 -0.68 -17.99 -7.49
C ALA A 128 -0.86 -18.21 -6.00
N ARG A 129 0.23 -18.55 -5.29
CA ARG A 129 0.26 -18.77 -3.84
C ARG A 129 1.39 -18.01 -3.19
N GLY A 130 1.25 -17.79 -1.86
CA GLY A 130 2.27 -17.16 -1.05
C GLY A 130 3.57 -17.94 -1.03
N VAL A 131 4.72 -17.24 -1.17
CA VAL A 131 6.05 -17.87 -1.16
C VAL A 131 6.99 -17.05 -0.29
N PHE A 132 7.70 -17.72 0.63
CA PHE A 132 8.91 -17.19 1.24
C PHE A 132 10.13 -17.79 0.55
N PHE A 133 10.98 -16.95 -0.03
CA PHE A 133 12.17 -17.38 -0.76
C PHE A 133 13.44 -16.78 -0.16
N GLY A 134 14.45 -17.63 0.08
CA GLY A 134 15.75 -17.19 0.58
C GLY A 134 15.88 -17.26 2.11
N MET A 135 15.10 -18.13 2.78
CA MET A 135 15.28 -18.43 4.20
C MET A 135 16.66 -19.01 4.49
N SER A 136 17.20 -18.66 5.65
CA SER A 136 18.47 -19.21 6.18
C SER A 136 18.33 -19.50 7.67
N LEU A 137 19.36 -20.07 8.27
CA LEU A 137 19.38 -20.35 9.73
C LEU A 137 19.33 -19.06 10.58
N SER A 138 19.62 -17.90 10.01
CA SER A 138 19.52 -16.60 10.69
C SER A 138 18.17 -15.92 10.51
N THR A 139 17.23 -16.53 9.76
CA THR A 139 15.88 -15.97 9.56
C THR A 139 15.06 -16.12 10.82
N ASP A 140 14.78 -15.00 11.48
CA ASP A 140 13.97 -14.96 12.70
C ASP A 140 12.54 -14.44 12.42
N TYR A 141 11.71 -14.37 13.47
CA TYR A 141 10.34 -13.88 13.37
C TYR A 141 10.26 -12.44 12.85
N GLY A 142 11.18 -11.56 13.25
CA GLY A 142 11.25 -10.18 12.80
C GLY A 142 11.53 -10.07 11.29
N ALA A 143 12.41 -10.97 10.79
CA ALA A 143 12.69 -11.05 9.35
C ALA A 143 11.46 -11.49 8.55
N PHE A 144 10.66 -12.45 9.04
CA PHE A 144 9.39 -12.80 8.39
C PHE A 144 8.39 -11.64 8.38
N VAL A 145 8.22 -10.94 9.51
CA VAL A 145 7.32 -9.78 9.60
C VAL A 145 7.75 -8.72 8.60
N ARG A 146 9.04 -8.37 8.58
CA ARG A 146 9.54 -7.36 7.64
C ARG A 146 9.42 -7.82 6.20
N ALA A 147 9.72 -9.07 5.88
CA ALA A 147 9.58 -9.62 4.53
C ALA A 147 8.13 -9.54 4.03
N ILE A 148 7.14 -9.77 4.90
CA ILE A 148 5.72 -9.59 4.57
C ILE A 148 5.43 -8.14 4.25
N MET A 149 5.88 -7.19 5.07
CA MET A 149 5.69 -5.76 4.85
C MET A 149 6.35 -5.31 3.53
N GLU A 150 7.58 -5.77 3.28
CA GLU A 150 8.31 -5.47 2.03
C GLU A 150 7.65 -6.13 0.82
N GLY A 151 7.18 -7.38 0.93
CA GLY A 151 6.49 -8.10 -0.14
C GLY A 151 5.22 -7.39 -0.60
N VAL A 152 4.42 -6.89 0.34
CA VAL A 152 3.24 -6.07 0.03
C VAL A 152 3.64 -4.75 -0.65
N ALA A 153 4.68 -4.08 -0.17
CA ALA A 153 5.16 -2.84 -0.78
C ALA A 153 5.71 -3.09 -2.21
N LEU A 154 6.42 -4.22 -2.42
CA LEU A 154 6.91 -4.64 -3.73
C LEU A 154 5.77 -4.96 -4.70
N SER A 155 4.67 -5.57 -4.22
CA SER A 155 3.45 -5.78 -5.01
C SER A 155 2.85 -4.45 -5.46
N MET A 156 2.77 -3.44 -4.58
CA MET A 156 2.29 -2.10 -4.95
C MET A 156 3.25 -1.40 -5.91
N ARG A 157 4.56 -1.62 -5.78
CA ARG A 157 5.53 -1.14 -6.78
C ARG A 157 5.29 -1.78 -8.14
N ASP A 158 5.04 -3.09 -8.20
CA ASP A 158 4.73 -3.80 -9.45
C ASP A 158 3.47 -3.23 -10.11
N CYS A 159 2.46 -2.91 -9.32
CA CYS A 159 1.27 -2.19 -9.77
C CYS A 159 1.60 -0.80 -10.33
N MET A 160 2.46 -0.02 -9.68
CA MET A 160 2.83 1.32 -10.13
C MET A 160 3.65 1.30 -11.43
N GLU A 161 4.49 0.28 -11.64
CA GLU A 161 5.35 0.16 -12.82
C GLU A 161 4.56 0.08 -14.14
N ILE A 162 3.32 -0.43 -14.11
CA ILE A 162 2.46 -0.48 -15.31
C ILE A 162 1.60 0.78 -15.51
N MET A 163 1.78 1.80 -14.66
CA MET A 163 1.16 3.11 -14.80
C MET A 163 2.27 4.17 -15.02
N PRO A 164 2.78 4.37 -16.27
CA PRO A 164 3.94 5.21 -16.51
C PRO A 164 3.79 6.66 -16.04
N ALA A 165 2.58 7.20 -16.08
CA ALA A 165 2.29 8.55 -15.61
C ALA A 165 2.37 8.63 -14.07
N ALA A 166 1.82 7.65 -13.36
CA ALA A 166 1.94 7.54 -11.91
C ALA A 166 3.40 7.42 -11.47
N LYS A 167 4.19 6.62 -12.20
CA LYS A 167 5.62 6.44 -11.95
C LYS A 167 6.41 7.75 -12.11
N LYS A 168 6.05 8.60 -13.06
CA LYS A 168 6.70 9.89 -13.31
C LYS A 168 6.29 11.00 -12.36
N SER A 169 5.15 10.86 -11.70
CA SER A 169 4.70 11.84 -10.71
C SER A 169 5.73 11.96 -9.58
N ILE A 170 5.93 13.15 -9.06
CA ILE A 170 6.84 13.46 -7.95
C ILE A 170 6.11 13.87 -6.67
N SER A 171 4.79 13.99 -6.74
CA SER A 171 3.97 14.37 -5.58
C SER A 171 4.07 13.34 -4.46
N PRO A 172 4.07 13.72 -3.20
CA PRO A 172 3.97 12.79 -2.09
C PRO A 172 2.73 11.91 -2.22
N ILE A 173 2.84 10.64 -1.81
CA ILE A 173 1.76 9.68 -1.90
C ILE A 173 1.07 9.55 -0.54
N PRO A 174 -0.20 9.98 -0.38
CA PRO A 174 -0.95 9.69 0.82
C PRO A 174 -1.18 8.18 0.96
N LEU A 175 -0.93 7.67 2.18
CA LEU A 175 -1.15 6.28 2.56
C LEU A 175 -2.15 6.22 3.70
N GLY A 176 -3.29 5.61 3.44
CA GLY A 176 -4.37 5.34 4.39
C GLY A 176 -4.55 3.85 4.67
N GLY A 177 -5.55 3.52 5.50
CA GLY A 177 -5.84 2.17 5.92
C GLY A 177 -4.96 1.69 7.08
N GLY A 178 -5.07 0.41 7.43
CA GLY A 178 -4.43 -0.16 8.61
C GLY A 178 -2.90 -0.05 8.63
N ALA A 179 -2.25 -0.09 7.47
CA ALA A 179 -0.79 0.05 7.38
C ALA A 179 -0.31 1.46 7.79
N ALA A 180 -1.14 2.48 7.70
CA ALA A 180 -0.82 3.83 8.16
C ALA A 180 -0.59 3.91 9.68
N ASN A 181 -1.08 2.94 10.46
CA ASN A 181 -0.79 2.83 11.89
C ASN A 181 0.64 2.39 12.18
N SER A 182 1.33 1.78 11.21
CA SER A 182 2.72 1.33 11.33
C SER A 182 3.68 2.31 10.66
N ARG A 183 4.44 3.07 11.46
CA ARG A 183 5.44 3.98 10.91
C ARG A 183 6.52 3.26 10.11
N VAL A 184 6.95 2.08 10.58
CA VAL A 184 7.95 1.25 9.88
C VAL A 184 7.43 0.77 8.54
N TRP A 185 6.16 0.39 8.44
CA TRP A 185 5.58 -0.03 7.16
C TRP A 185 5.43 1.14 6.17
N CYS A 186 5.03 2.32 6.67
CA CYS A 186 5.00 3.54 5.85
C CYS A 186 6.41 3.92 5.34
N GLN A 187 7.46 3.77 6.15
CA GLN A 187 8.84 3.98 5.71
C GLN A 187 9.25 2.96 4.64
N ILE A 188 8.90 1.68 4.81
CA ILE A 188 9.13 0.65 3.78
C ILE A 188 8.46 1.03 2.45
N PHE A 189 7.22 1.54 2.48
CA PHE A 189 6.57 2.04 1.27
C PHE A 189 7.33 3.22 0.64
N ALA A 190 7.80 4.17 1.45
CA ALA A 190 8.58 5.30 0.95
C ALA A 190 9.85 4.83 0.22
N ASP A 191 10.57 3.89 0.83
CA ASP A 191 11.83 3.38 0.32
C ASP A 191 11.63 2.51 -0.93
N VAL A 192 10.64 1.61 -0.91
CA VAL A 192 10.32 0.68 -2.03
C VAL A 192 9.82 1.44 -3.25
N LEU A 193 8.95 2.43 -3.07
CA LEU A 193 8.41 3.25 -4.15
C LEU A 193 9.34 4.39 -4.56
N ASN A 194 10.38 4.63 -3.75
CA ASN A 194 11.30 5.78 -3.89
C ASN A 194 10.54 7.10 -3.99
N ARG A 195 9.55 7.30 -3.11
CA ARG A 195 8.63 8.44 -3.10
C ARG A 195 8.28 8.85 -1.67
N PRO A 196 8.13 10.14 -1.37
CA PRO A 196 7.60 10.56 -0.07
C PRO A 196 6.21 9.96 0.17
N ILE A 197 6.00 9.41 1.37
CA ILE A 197 4.70 8.91 1.83
C ILE A 197 4.13 9.87 2.86
N VAL A 198 2.90 10.32 2.65
CA VAL A 198 2.12 11.07 3.63
C VAL A 198 1.32 10.07 4.45
N ARG A 199 1.75 9.83 5.68
CA ARG A 199 1.09 8.92 6.62
C ARG A 199 -0.17 9.56 7.16
N LEU A 200 -1.34 9.09 6.73
CA LEU A 200 -2.62 9.62 7.19
C LEU A 200 -2.94 9.10 8.59
N LYS A 201 -3.34 10.01 9.49
CA LYS A 201 -3.75 9.64 10.85
C LYS A 201 -5.13 8.98 10.89
N SER A 202 -6.02 9.35 9.97
CA SER A 202 -7.33 8.73 9.84
C SER A 202 -7.29 7.64 8.78
N GLY A 203 -7.74 6.42 9.14
CA GLY A 203 -7.94 5.31 8.21
C GLY A 203 -9.25 5.39 7.41
N GLU A 204 -10.14 6.34 7.76
CA GLU A 204 -11.51 6.44 7.25
C GLU A 204 -11.58 7.27 5.94
N THR A 205 -10.72 6.95 4.98
CA THR A 205 -10.64 7.69 3.72
C THR A 205 -11.90 7.59 2.89
N GLU A 206 -12.62 6.47 2.94
CA GLU A 206 -13.92 6.29 2.28
C GLU A 206 -14.96 7.27 2.82
N THR A 207 -15.17 7.29 4.13
CA THR A 207 -16.13 8.19 4.80
C THR A 207 -15.82 9.66 4.54
N LEU A 208 -14.52 10.00 4.50
CA LEU A 208 -14.07 11.36 4.20
C LEU A 208 -14.38 11.76 2.77
N GLY A 209 -14.15 10.88 1.81
CA GLY A 209 -14.46 11.11 0.41
C GLY A 209 -15.97 11.26 0.18
N ASP A 210 -16.80 10.43 0.82
CA ASP A 210 -18.26 10.57 0.80
C ASP A 210 -18.70 11.93 1.35
N PHE A 211 -18.13 12.35 2.47
CA PHE A 211 -18.39 13.66 3.05
C PHE A 211 -18.02 14.79 2.09
N ILE A 212 -16.86 14.73 1.42
CA ILE A 212 -16.42 15.73 0.45
C ILE A 212 -17.42 15.83 -0.69
N ILE A 213 -17.81 14.70 -1.32
CA ILE A 213 -18.76 14.68 -2.44
C ILE A 213 -20.12 15.22 -2.00
N ALA A 214 -20.60 14.83 -0.82
CA ALA A 214 -21.87 15.32 -0.27
C ALA A 214 -21.83 16.83 -0.03
N ALA A 215 -20.78 17.34 0.60
CA ALA A 215 -20.61 18.76 0.88
C ALA A 215 -20.56 19.61 -0.41
N GLU A 216 -19.81 19.19 -1.41
CA GLU A 216 -19.71 19.87 -2.69
C GLU A 216 -21.03 19.86 -3.46
N SER A 217 -21.82 18.76 -3.34
CA SER A 217 -23.11 18.65 -4.01
C SER A 217 -24.16 19.65 -3.50
N VAL A 218 -23.97 20.22 -2.31
CA VAL A 218 -24.82 21.27 -1.72
C VAL A 218 -24.15 22.64 -1.74
N GLY A 219 -23.07 22.81 -2.50
CA GLY A 219 -22.39 24.10 -2.72
C GLY A 219 -21.35 24.48 -1.66
N LEU A 220 -20.97 23.58 -0.78
CA LEU A 220 -19.88 23.79 0.22
C LEU A 220 -18.51 23.48 -0.39
N THR A 221 -18.16 24.22 -1.44
CA THR A 221 -16.95 23.96 -2.27
C THR A 221 -15.61 24.21 -1.55
N ASP A 222 -15.61 25.01 -0.47
CA ASP A 222 -14.39 25.29 0.30
C ASP A 222 -14.02 24.16 1.25
N VAL A 223 -14.94 23.22 1.52
CA VAL A 223 -14.74 22.11 2.44
C VAL A 223 -13.58 21.22 1.99
N THR A 224 -13.50 20.88 0.71
CA THR A 224 -12.43 20.05 0.16
C THR A 224 -11.05 20.68 0.37
N ARG A 225 -10.95 21.98 0.07
CA ARG A 225 -9.69 22.73 0.21
C ARG A 225 -9.25 22.84 1.66
N ASP A 226 -10.17 23.19 2.57
CA ASP A 226 -9.85 23.37 3.98
C ASP A 226 -9.58 22.05 4.67
N PHE A 227 -10.30 21.00 4.26
CA PHE A 227 -10.07 19.64 4.74
C PHE A 227 -8.71 19.09 4.27
N GLY A 228 -8.35 19.27 3.01
CA GLY A 228 -7.04 18.87 2.48
C GLY A 228 -5.89 19.54 3.22
N LYS A 229 -6.01 20.84 3.56
CA LYS A 229 -5.02 21.56 4.39
C LYS A 229 -4.91 20.99 5.79
N LYS A 230 -6.05 20.68 6.43
CA LYS A 230 -6.07 20.08 7.77
C LYS A 230 -5.44 18.68 7.76
N LEU A 231 -5.80 17.86 6.78
CA LEU A 231 -5.24 16.53 6.62
C LEU A 231 -3.70 16.58 6.46
N ALA A 232 -3.22 17.50 5.61
CA ALA A 232 -1.79 17.71 5.40
C ALA A 232 -1.07 18.19 6.67
N ALA A 233 -1.67 19.10 7.44
CA ALA A 233 -1.09 19.63 8.67
C ALA A 233 -1.00 18.59 9.79
N GLU A 234 -1.90 17.62 9.82
CA GLU A 234 -1.96 16.55 10.83
C GLU A 234 -1.16 15.31 10.44
N SER A 235 -0.65 15.22 9.22
CA SER A 235 0.02 14.05 8.67
C SER A 235 1.54 14.14 8.84
N GLU A 236 2.17 12.96 9.01
CA GLU A 236 3.62 12.82 8.99
C GLU A 236 4.08 12.50 7.56
N VAL A 237 5.11 13.20 7.07
CA VAL A 237 5.72 12.89 5.78
C VAL A 237 6.99 12.10 6.00
N LEU A 238 7.06 10.90 5.40
CA LEU A 238 8.22 10.03 5.43
C LEU A 238 8.91 10.08 4.07
N TYR A 239 10.17 10.47 4.07
CA TYR A 239 10.99 10.54 2.87
C TYR A 239 11.73 9.22 2.63
N PRO A 240 11.97 8.83 1.37
CA PRO A 240 12.73 7.62 1.07
C PRO A 240 14.19 7.77 1.53
N ASP A 241 14.75 6.68 2.07
CA ASP A 241 16.17 6.58 2.34
C ASP A 241 16.90 6.24 1.04
N SER A 242 17.76 7.13 0.59
CA SER A 242 18.54 6.94 -0.65
C SER A 242 19.46 5.71 -0.59
N ALA A 243 19.93 5.31 0.59
CA ALA A 243 20.74 4.12 0.77
C ALA A 243 19.92 2.84 0.57
N ALA A 244 18.63 2.85 0.91
CA ALA A 244 17.73 1.71 0.74
C ALA A 244 17.28 1.51 -0.71
N ALA A 245 17.31 2.55 -1.56
CA ALA A 245 16.80 2.49 -2.94
C ALA A 245 17.45 1.37 -3.76
N SER A 246 18.79 1.26 -3.74
CA SER A 246 19.51 0.21 -4.47
C SER A 246 19.23 -1.20 -3.94
N VAL A 247 18.97 -1.32 -2.64
CA VAL A 247 18.60 -2.59 -1.99
C VAL A 247 17.23 -3.03 -2.48
N TYR A 248 16.26 -2.12 -2.49
CA TYR A 248 14.90 -2.42 -2.94
C TYR A 248 14.78 -2.62 -4.45
N ASP A 249 15.65 -2.02 -5.26
CA ASP A 249 15.73 -2.33 -6.69
C ASP A 249 16.14 -3.79 -6.91
N LYS A 250 17.14 -4.28 -6.18
CA LYS A 250 17.56 -5.69 -6.23
C LYS A 250 16.47 -6.62 -5.69
N ALA A 251 15.84 -6.25 -4.57
CA ALA A 251 14.75 -7.01 -3.98
C ALA A 251 13.55 -7.12 -4.94
N TYR A 252 13.21 -6.04 -5.66
CA TYR A 252 12.14 -6.03 -6.65
C TYR A 252 12.45 -6.93 -7.86
N GLN A 253 13.68 -6.92 -8.38
CA GLN A 253 14.06 -7.86 -9.45
C GLN A 253 13.96 -9.31 -8.97
N LYS A 254 14.40 -9.60 -7.75
CA LYS A 254 14.28 -10.93 -7.15
C LYS A 254 12.81 -11.33 -6.94
N TYR A 255 11.97 -10.41 -6.43
CA TYR A 255 10.52 -10.60 -6.28
C TYR A 255 9.87 -11.05 -7.59
N LYS A 256 10.11 -10.34 -8.67
CA LYS A 256 9.59 -10.72 -10.01
C LYS A 256 10.14 -12.06 -10.48
N ALA A 257 11.44 -12.31 -10.29
CA ALA A 257 12.07 -13.56 -10.69
C ALA A 257 11.50 -14.76 -9.92
N VAL A 258 11.24 -14.63 -8.62
CA VAL A 258 10.61 -15.68 -7.81
C VAL A 258 9.25 -16.06 -8.39
N TYR A 259 8.36 -15.08 -8.64
CA TYR A 259 7.07 -15.37 -9.25
C TYR A 259 7.21 -16.04 -10.62
N GLN A 260 8.04 -15.50 -11.52
CA GLN A 260 8.19 -16.05 -12.87
C GLN A 260 8.70 -17.50 -12.87
N ASN A 261 9.51 -17.88 -11.89
CA ASN A 261 10.06 -19.24 -11.81
C ASN A 261 9.19 -20.20 -10.98
N THR A 262 8.21 -19.70 -10.20
CA THR A 262 7.33 -20.55 -9.39
C THR A 262 5.90 -20.66 -9.93
N LYS A 263 5.47 -19.75 -10.79
CA LYS A 263 4.06 -19.69 -11.28
C LYS A 263 3.56 -20.97 -11.96
N THR A 264 4.45 -21.80 -12.50
CA THR A 264 4.09 -23.08 -13.13
C THR A 264 4.00 -24.24 -12.13
N LEU A 265 4.27 -23.96 -10.84
CA LEU A 265 4.24 -24.94 -9.74
C LEU A 265 2.98 -24.81 -8.88
N PHE A 266 2.16 -23.81 -9.11
CA PHE A 266 0.90 -23.56 -8.41
C PHE A 266 -0.26 -24.35 -8.97
#